data_6d39a82ff4d7d00ec9cda3fdafd2ec94
#
_entry.id   6d39a82ff4d7d00ec9cda3fdafd2ec94
#
_cell.length_a   1.000
_cell.length_b   1.000
_cell.length_c   1.000
_cell.angle_alpha   90.00
_cell.angle_beta   90.00
_cell.angle_gamma   90.00
#
_symmetry.space_group_name_H-M   'P 1'
#
loop_
_entity.id
_entity.type
_entity.pdbx_description
1 polymer ?
#
loop_
_entity_poly.entity_id
_entity_poly.type
_entity_poly.pdbx_seq_one_letter_code
_entity_poly.pdbx_strand_id
1 'polypeptide(L)'
;MPRLIHLNGPPAIGKSTLAARYADRHPGTLNLDIDRLHSFIGGWQDAEGDQAILRPLARAMASAHLAGERDVVLPQYLALLSEIELFEAAAREQGAEFREIVLLADKDESIARFGRRDAASEWDEYNRRLVDSLGGE
;
A
#
# COMPACT_ATOMS: atom_id res chain seq x y z
N MET A 1 11.69 0.35 13.20
CA MET A 1 11.52 -0.51 12.01
C MET A 1 10.59 0.16 11.03
N PRO A 2 11.02 0.41 9.78
CA PRO A 2 10.13 1.02 8.79
C PRO A 2 9.06 0.04 8.32
N ARG A 3 8.02 0.58 7.72
CA ARG A 3 6.89 -0.21 7.27
C ARG A 3 6.51 0.14 5.84
N LEU A 4 6.15 -0.89 5.07
CA LEU A 4 5.43 -0.69 3.83
C LEU A 4 3.97 -1.04 4.08
N ILE A 5 3.10 -0.06 3.92
CA ILE A 5 1.67 -0.23 4.14
C ILE A 5 0.98 -0.20 2.79
N HIS A 6 0.43 -1.33 2.38
CA HIS A 6 -0.28 -1.45 1.11
C HIS A 6 -1.77 -1.25 1.35
N LEU A 7 -2.32 -0.19 0.78
CA LEU A 7 -3.76 0.07 0.82
C LEU A 7 -4.36 -0.46 -0.47
N ASN A 8 -5.05 -1.59 -0.37
CA ASN A 8 -5.64 -2.26 -1.51
C ASN A 8 -7.13 -2.00 -1.55
N GLY A 9 -7.75 -2.17 -2.70
CA GLY A 9 -9.18 -2.00 -2.84
C GLY A 9 -9.54 -1.38 -4.17
N PRO A 10 -10.85 -1.33 -4.46
CA PRO A 10 -11.32 -0.82 -5.75
C PRO A 10 -11.06 0.69 -5.91
N PRO A 11 -11.14 1.19 -7.14
CA PRO A 11 -11.02 2.62 -7.39
C PRO A 11 -12.06 3.41 -6.59
N ALA A 12 -11.72 4.64 -6.24
CA ALA A 12 -12.62 5.59 -5.58
C ALA A 12 -13.08 5.15 -4.19
N ILE A 13 -12.37 4.21 -3.56
CA ILE A 13 -12.73 3.78 -2.20
C ILE A 13 -12.06 4.64 -1.12
N GLY A 14 -11.16 5.54 -1.50
CA GLY A 14 -10.50 6.41 -0.54
C GLY A 14 -9.06 6.07 -0.24
N LYS A 15 -8.44 5.20 -1.05
CA LYS A 15 -7.04 4.82 -0.84
C LYS A 15 -6.11 6.02 -0.86
N SER A 16 -6.28 6.89 -1.85
CA SER A 16 -5.40 8.05 -2.00
C SER A 16 -5.56 9.03 -0.84
N THR A 17 -6.78 9.20 -0.36
CA THR A 17 -7.03 10.08 0.77
C THR A 17 -6.36 9.56 2.04
N LEU A 18 -6.50 8.25 2.29
CA LEU A 18 -5.87 7.66 3.46
C LEU A 18 -4.35 7.71 3.37
N ALA A 19 -3.81 7.45 2.18
CA ALA A 19 -2.37 7.49 1.99
C ALA A 19 -1.82 8.89 2.27
N ALA A 20 -2.49 9.91 1.75
CA ALA A 20 -2.06 11.28 1.97
C ALA A 20 -2.10 11.64 3.46
N ARG A 21 -3.16 11.20 4.14
CA ARG A 21 -3.32 11.46 5.56
C ARG A 21 -2.24 10.78 6.38
N TYR A 22 -1.94 9.53 6.04
CA TYR A 22 -0.87 8.81 6.72
C TYR A 22 0.48 9.51 6.52
N ALA A 23 0.78 9.90 5.29
CA ALA A 23 2.04 10.55 4.99
C ALA A 23 2.18 11.87 5.73
N ASP A 24 1.09 12.63 5.85
CA ASP A 24 1.12 13.90 6.57
C ASP A 24 1.38 13.70 8.07
N ARG A 25 0.88 12.64 8.63
CA ARG A 25 1.04 12.35 10.05
C ARG A 25 2.37 11.69 10.39
N HIS A 26 3.04 11.17 9.38
CA HIS A 26 4.31 10.48 9.56
C HIS A 26 5.33 11.10 8.62
N PRO A 27 5.88 12.26 8.97
CA PRO A 27 6.81 12.97 8.08
C PRO A 27 7.96 12.07 7.64
N GLY A 28 8.29 12.17 6.37
CA GLY A 28 9.29 11.32 5.77
C GLY A 28 8.74 10.10 5.07
N THR A 29 7.44 9.84 5.20
CA THR A 29 6.80 8.72 4.52
C THR A 29 6.70 8.99 3.02
N LEU A 30 7.03 7.99 2.23
CA LEU A 30 6.84 8.06 0.78
C LEU A 30 5.41 7.62 0.45
N ASN A 31 4.63 8.53 -0.11
CA ASN A 31 3.30 8.18 -0.63
C ASN A 31 3.49 7.71 -2.06
N LEU A 32 3.59 6.40 -2.24
CA LEU A 32 3.95 5.81 -3.52
C LEU A 32 2.70 5.50 -4.33
N ASP A 33 2.15 6.55 -4.92
CA ASP A 33 0.97 6.43 -5.77
C ASP A 33 1.45 6.11 -7.18
N ILE A 34 1.30 4.85 -7.59
CA ILE A 34 1.81 4.40 -8.88
C ILE A 34 1.14 5.16 -10.03
N ASP A 35 -0.14 5.51 -9.86
CA ASP A 35 -0.83 6.25 -10.92
C ASP A 35 -0.14 7.58 -11.24
N ARG A 36 0.51 8.19 -10.26
CA ARG A 36 1.22 9.43 -10.51
C ARG A 36 2.52 9.23 -11.27
N LEU A 37 3.07 8.04 -11.20
CA LEU A 37 4.30 7.76 -11.94
C LEU A 37 4.07 7.76 -13.44
N HIS A 38 2.83 7.58 -13.88
CA HIS A 38 2.50 7.67 -15.31
C HIS A 38 3.00 8.95 -15.93
N SER A 39 2.88 10.05 -15.21
CA SER A 39 3.26 11.34 -15.75
C SER A 39 4.76 11.48 -15.95
N PHE A 40 5.55 10.61 -15.34
CA PHE A 40 7.00 10.65 -15.47
C PHE A 40 7.50 9.84 -16.68
N ILE A 41 6.65 9.00 -17.24
CA ILE A 41 7.06 8.11 -18.33
C ILE A 41 6.57 8.70 -19.66
N GLY A 42 7.50 8.97 -20.55
CA GLY A 42 7.17 9.59 -21.83
C GLY A 42 6.43 8.64 -22.76
N GLY A 43 5.39 9.16 -23.38
CA GLY A 43 4.75 8.50 -24.52
C GLY A 43 4.00 7.23 -24.27
N TRP A 44 3.86 6.83 -23.02
CA TRP A 44 3.25 5.54 -22.72
C TRP A 44 1.90 5.71 -22.02
N GLN A 45 0.92 4.84 -22.35
CA GLN A 45 -0.45 5.03 -21.86
C GLN A 45 -1.26 3.76 -21.66
N ASP A 46 -0.70 2.58 -21.77
CA ASP A 46 -1.52 1.37 -21.67
C ASP A 46 -1.20 0.51 -20.46
N ALA A 47 -2.05 -0.50 -20.24
CA ALA A 47 -1.95 -1.35 -19.06
C ALA A 47 -0.70 -2.23 -19.07
N GLU A 48 -0.19 -2.58 -20.26
CA GLU A 48 1.01 -3.37 -20.33
C GLU A 48 2.21 -2.60 -19.80
N GLY A 49 2.29 -1.32 -20.15
CA GLY A 49 3.34 -0.48 -19.61
C GLY A 49 3.24 -0.30 -18.11
N ASP A 50 2.01 -0.28 -17.57
CA ASP A 50 1.84 -0.19 -16.13
C ASP A 50 2.55 -1.35 -15.43
N GLN A 51 2.34 -2.56 -15.90
CA GLN A 51 2.97 -3.72 -15.29
C GLN A 51 4.45 -3.84 -15.63
N ALA A 52 4.82 -3.52 -16.86
CA ALA A 52 6.19 -3.73 -17.31
C ALA A 52 7.13 -2.63 -16.85
N ILE A 53 6.65 -1.42 -16.70
CA ILE A 53 7.48 -0.26 -16.39
C ILE A 53 7.24 0.26 -15.00
N LEU A 54 5.99 0.57 -14.68
CA LEU A 54 5.70 1.29 -13.44
C LEU A 54 5.83 0.46 -12.18
N ARG A 55 5.42 -0.80 -12.22
CA ARG A 55 5.47 -1.62 -11.02
C ARG A 55 6.88 -1.98 -10.60
N PRO A 56 7.78 -2.38 -11.49
CA PRO A 56 9.18 -2.56 -11.10
C PRO A 56 9.81 -1.26 -10.60
N LEU A 57 9.48 -0.13 -11.23
CA LEU A 57 9.97 1.16 -10.78
C LEU A 57 9.48 1.48 -9.37
N ALA A 58 8.20 1.25 -9.13
CA ALA A 58 7.62 1.48 -7.80
C ALA A 58 8.29 0.60 -6.74
N ARG A 59 8.55 -0.66 -7.06
CA ARG A 59 9.22 -1.54 -6.11
C ARG A 59 10.63 -1.06 -5.79
N ALA A 60 11.34 -0.56 -6.80
CA ALA A 60 12.67 -0.01 -6.57
C ALA A 60 12.63 1.22 -5.69
N MET A 61 11.64 2.08 -5.90
CA MET A 61 11.45 3.26 -5.07
C MET A 61 11.15 2.87 -3.62
N ALA A 62 10.27 1.89 -3.44
CA ALA A 62 9.93 1.41 -2.11
C ALA A 62 11.18 0.88 -1.40
N SER A 63 11.95 0.04 -2.08
CA SER A 63 13.15 -0.54 -1.49
C SER A 63 14.14 0.54 -1.07
N ALA A 64 14.37 1.52 -1.94
CA ALA A 64 15.33 2.58 -1.62
C ALA A 64 14.87 3.40 -0.42
N HIS A 65 13.58 3.71 -0.35
CA HIS A 65 13.06 4.52 0.74
C HIS A 65 13.07 3.78 2.06
N LEU A 66 12.71 2.50 2.04
CA LEU A 66 12.73 1.66 3.23
C LEU A 66 14.17 1.45 3.72
N ALA A 67 15.13 1.36 2.81
CA ALA A 67 16.53 1.22 3.19
C ALA A 67 17.00 2.43 3.99
N GLY A 68 16.39 3.59 3.79
CA GLY A 68 16.67 4.79 4.56
C GLY A 68 15.91 4.87 5.88
N GLU A 69 15.30 3.78 6.32
CA GLU A 69 14.57 3.70 7.59
C GLU A 69 13.32 4.58 7.62
N ARG A 70 12.67 4.73 6.48
CA ARG A 70 11.45 5.52 6.37
C ARG A 70 10.31 4.68 5.82
N ASP A 71 9.09 5.03 6.19
CA ASP A 71 7.89 4.31 5.79
C ASP A 71 7.50 4.57 4.35
N VAL A 72 6.78 3.60 3.77
CA VAL A 72 6.17 3.73 2.46
C VAL A 72 4.69 3.38 2.60
N VAL A 73 3.82 4.20 2.03
CA VAL A 73 2.42 3.83 1.89
C VAL A 73 2.12 3.71 0.40
N LEU A 74 1.46 2.62 0.02
CA LEU A 74 1.24 2.25 -1.37
C LEU A 74 -0.28 2.13 -1.62
N PRO A 75 -0.92 3.22 -2.09
CA PRO A 75 -2.35 3.18 -2.40
C PRO A 75 -2.56 2.68 -3.82
N GLN A 76 -2.59 1.37 -3.99
CA GLN A 76 -2.66 0.78 -5.32
C GLN A 76 -3.51 -0.49 -5.29
N TYR A 77 -4.47 -0.58 -6.22
CA TYR A 77 -5.22 -1.81 -6.39
C TYR A 77 -4.33 -2.87 -7.03
N LEU A 78 -4.15 -3.97 -6.34
CA LEU A 78 -3.40 -5.11 -6.85
C LEU A 78 -4.29 -6.34 -6.70
N ALA A 79 -4.69 -6.90 -7.83
CA ALA A 79 -5.62 -8.01 -7.86
C ALA A 79 -4.94 -9.37 -7.67
N LEU A 80 -3.70 -9.47 -8.12
CA LEU A 80 -2.99 -10.75 -8.10
C LEU A 80 -2.10 -10.86 -6.88
N LEU A 81 -2.21 -11.99 -6.20
CA LEU A 81 -1.38 -12.26 -5.04
C LEU A 81 0.11 -12.16 -5.37
N SER A 82 0.49 -12.64 -6.56
CA SER A 82 1.89 -12.59 -6.97
C SER A 82 2.43 -11.16 -7.00
N GLU A 83 1.60 -10.21 -7.40
CA GLU A 83 2.00 -8.80 -7.43
C GLU A 83 2.21 -8.27 -6.02
N ILE A 84 1.30 -8.63 -5.13
CA ILE A 84 1.41 -8.22 -3.73
C ILE A 84 2.67 -8.80 -3.10
N GLU A 85 2.96 -10.06 -3.40
CA GLU A 85 4.12 -10.72 -2.83
C GLU A 85 5.44 -10.11 -3.28
N LEU A 86 5.47 -9.52 -4.47
CA LEU A 86 6.67 -8.83 -4.93
C LEU A 86 6.95 -7.60 -4.07
N PHE A 87 5.92 -6.86 -3.70
CA PHE A 87 6.10 -5.72 -2.79
C PHE A 87 6.46 -6.19 -1.38
N GLU A 88 5.83 -7.25 -0.93
CA GLU A 88 6.17 -7.81 0.37
C GLU A 88 7.64 -8.24 0.43
N ALA A 89 8.11 -8.92 -0.62
CA ALA A 89 9.51 -9.34 -0.68
C ALA A 89 10.45 -8.15 -0.65
N ALA A 90 10.12 -7.10 -1.39
CA ALA A 90 10.94 -5.90 -1.40
C ALA A 90 11.04 -5.29 -0.01
N ALA A 91 9.94 -5.27 0.73
CA ALA A 91 9.94 -4.74 2.07
C ALA A 91 10.81 -5.59 3.00
N ARG A 92 10.63 -6.90 2.95
CA ARG A 92 11.37 -7.79 3.84
C ARG A 92 12.86 -7.79 3.56
N GLU A 93 13.25 -7.61 2.32
CA GLU A 93 14.67 -7.50 1.98
C GLU A 93 15.34 -6.31 2.65
N GLN A 94 14.55 -5.29 2.95
CA GLN A 94 15.06 -4.10 3.62
C GLN A 94 14.85 -4.14 5.14
N GLY A 95 14.42 -5.29 5.66
CA GLY A 95 14.15 -5.41 7.08
C GLY A 95 12.91 -4.66 7.53
N ALA A 96 12.02 -4.37 6.61
CA ALA A 96 10.82 -3.61 6.91
C ALA A 96 9.64 -4.52 7.18
N GLU A 97 8.66 -3.99 7.91
CA GLU A 97 7.40 -4.67 8.13
C GLU A 97 6.50 -4.44 6.92
N PHE A 98 5.75 -5.46 6.52
CA PHE A 98 4.78 -5.34 5.43
C PHE A 98 3.38 -5.52 5.99
N ARG A 99 2.50 -4.59 5.67
CA ARG A 99 1.11 -4.67 6.08
C ARG A 99 0.22 -4.40 4.89
N GLU A 100 -0.79 -5.25 4.71
CA GLU A 100 -1.77 -5.07 3.67
C GLU A 100 -3.11 -4.74 4.31
N ILE A 101 -3.70 -3.63 3.89
CA ILE A 101 -5.00 -3.18 4.37
C ILE A 101 -5.92 -3.11 3.17
N VAL A 102 -7.05 -3.80 3.23
CA VAL A 102 -8.01 -3.82 2.14
C VAL A 102 -9.17 -2.91 2.51
N LEU A 103 -9.45 -1.93 1.64
CA LEU A 103 -10.58 -1.04 1.81
C LEU A 103 -11.76 -1.63 1.06
N LEU A 104 -12.85 -1.81 1.75
CA LEU A 104 -14.04 -2.45 1.19
C LEU A 104 -15.01 -1.41 0.65
N ALA A 105 -15.78 -1.80 -0.36
CA ALA A 105 -16.75 -0.91 -0.97
C ALA A 105 -17.94 -0.64 -0.05
N ASP A 106 -18.21 -1.55 0.87
CA ASP A 106 -19.31 -1.40 1.82
C ASP A 106 -18.98 -0.27 2.79
N LYS A 107 -19.84 0.71 2.85
CA LYS A 107 -19.57 1.89 3.68
C LYS A 107 -19.57 1.59 5.17
N ASP A 108 -20.22 0.51 5.58
CA ASP A 108 -20.25 0.15 7.00
C ASP A 108 -19.01 -0.62 7.41
N GLU A 109 -18.38 -1.28 6.46
CA GLU A 109 -17.19 -2.09 6.70
C GLU A 109 -16.11 -1.71 5.71
N SER A 110 -15.78 -0.42 5.69
CA SER A 110 -14.92 0.09 4.65
C SER A 110 -13.45 -0.26 4.82
N ILE A 111 -13.05 -0.72 5.99
CA ILE A 111 -11.66 -1.06 6.23
C ILE A 111 -11.55 -2.46 6.79
N ALA A 112 -10.74 -3.27 6.16
CA ALA A 112 -10.42 -4.59 6.65
C ALA A 112 -8.94 -4.86 6.39
N ARG A 113 -8.31 -5.61 7.30
CA ARG A 113 -6.90 -5.94 7.16
C ARG A 113 -6.72 -7.39 6.77
N PHE A 114 -5.87 -7.61 5.79
CA PHE A 114 -5.40 -8.95 5.46
C PHE A 114 -3.93 -9.05 5.80
N GLY A 115 -3.60 -10.08 6.57
CA GLY A 115 -2.23 -10.54 6.61
C GLY A 115 -2.27 -11.93 6.03
N ARG A 116 -1.55 -12.16 4.96
CA ARG A 116 -1.66 -13.44 4.27
C ARG A 116 -1.32 -14.63 5.14
N ARG A 117 -0.62 -14.40 6.21
CA ARG A 117 -0.26 -15.45 7.15
C ARG A 117 -0.93 -15.30 8.49
N ASP A 118 -1.83 -14.34 8.58
CA ASP A 118 -2.48 -14.04 9.84
C ASP A 118 -3.56 -15.05 10.14
N ALA A 119 -3.69 -15.35 11.42
CA ALA A 119 -4.81 -16.14 11.89
C ALA A 119 -6.06 -15.26 11.92
N ALA A 120 -7.22 -15.92 11.84
CA ALA A 120 -8.49 -15.19 11.88
C ALA A 120 -8.65 -14.36 13.14
N SER A 121 -8.10 -14.84 14.27
CA SER A 121 -8.21 -14.12 15.53
C SER A 121 -7.45 -12.80 15.51
N GLU A 122 -6.28 -12.79 14.87
CA GLU A 122 -5.52 -11.55 14.72
C GLU A 122 -6.24 -10.58 13.79
N TRP A 123 -6.90 -11.12 12.80
CA TRP A 123 -7.64 -10.35 11.84
C TRP A 123 -8.71 -9.50 12.51
N ASP A 124 -9.51 -10.10 13.38
CA ASP A 124 -10.58 -9.38 14.04
C ASP A 124 -10.08 -8.27 14.94
N GLU A 125 -9.06 -8.56 15.72
CA GLU A 125 -8.51 -7.58 16.65
C GLU A 125 -7.85 -6.44 15.90
N TYR A 126 -7.10 -6.76 14.88
CA TYR A 126 -6.39 -5.75 14.11
C TYR A 126 -7.36 -4.87 13.36
N ASN A 127 -8.38 -5.47 12.78
CA ASN A 127 -9.39 -4.73 12.03
C ASN A 127 -10.08 -3.70 12.92
N ARG A 128 -10.40 -4.10 14.16
CA ARG A 128 -11.04 -3.19 15.10
C ARG A 128 -10.15 -1.99 15.41
N ARG A 129 -8.87 -2.24 15.64
CA ARG A 129 -7.94 -1.15 15.91
C ARG A 129 -7.77 -0.21 14.74
N LEU A 130 -7.78 -0.75 13.53
CA LEU A 130 -7.66 0.09 12.34
C LEU A 130 -8.86 0.98 12.16
N VAL A 131 -10.05 0.44 12.37
CA VAL A 131 -11.26 1.25 12.28
C VAL A 131 -11.22 2.38 13.29
N ASP A 132 -10.80 2.09 14.53
CA ASP A 132 -10.71 3.13 15.56
C ASP A 132 -9.68 4.19 15.23
N SER A 133 -8.54 3.79 14.66
CA SER A 133 -7.45 4.74 14.43
C SER A 133 -7.54 5.47 13.11
N LEU A 134 -8.18 4.88 12.11
CA LEU A 134 -8.25 5.47 10.78
C LEU A 134 -9.65 5.87 10.38
N GLY A 135 -10.63 5.03 10.70
CA GLY A 135 -12.00 5.24 10.28
C GLY A 135 -12.74 6.27 11.11
N GLY A 136 -12.27 6.54 12.31
CA GLY A 136 -12.90 7.52 13.18
C GLY A 136 -12.54 8.96 12.87
N GLU A 137 -11.69 9.13 11.92
CA GLU A 137 -11.24 10.47 11.52
C GLU A 137 -12.28 11.13 10.60
#